data_082ce50a7e0f164744d2f4ed2a0553ba
#
_entry.id   082ce50a7e0f164744d2f4ed2a0553ba
#
_cell.length_a   1.000
_cell.length_b   1.000
_cell.length_c   1.000
_cell.angle_alpha   90.00
_cell.angle_beta   90.00
_cell.angle_gamma   90.00
#
_symmetry.space_group_name_H-M   'P 1'
#
loop_
_entity.id
_entity.type
_entity.pdbx_description
1 polymer ?
#
loop_
_entity_poly.entity_id
_entity_poly.type
_entity_poly.pdbx_seq_one_letter_code
_entity_poly.pdbx_strand_id
1 'polypeptide(L)'
;MTANDALTAAPGPETGTSDRRRWMALYVLCCGMLMIVLDATIVNVALPSIKNDLGFSQSNLAWVVNAYLIAFGGLLLLAGRIGDLIGRRRIFLIGLAVFTGASLLCAVSQSQGMLIGARFVQGVGGALASAVILGMIVMMFPEPRQRAKAIGVYSFVASAGATIGLLLGGALT
;
A
#
# COMPACT_ATOMS: atom_id res chain seq x y z
N MET A 1 -47.94 4.63 -33.68
CA MET A 1 -46.90 4.69 -32.64
C MET A 1 -46.59 3.26 -32.27
N THR A 2 -45.62 2.70 -32.96
CA THR A 2 -45.38 1.24 -32.96
C THR A 2 -44.36 0.89 -31.89
N ALA A 3 -44.56 -0.25 -31.23
CA ALA A 3 -43.77 -0.77 -30.11
C ALA A 3 -42.28 -1.00 -30.44
N ASN A 4 -41.81 -0.58 -31.61
CA ASN A 4 -40.44 -0.78 -32.09
C ASN A 4 -39.49 0.42 -31.84
N ASP A 5 -40.05 1.57 -31.38
CA ASP A 5 -39.25 2.78 -31.10
C ASP A 5 -38.60 2.77 -29.71
N ALA A 6 -38.92 1.80 -28.85
CA ALA A 6 -38.38 1.70 -27.50
C ALA A 6 -37.06 0.90 -27.43
N LEU A 7 -36.59 0.28 -28.54
CA LEU A 7 -35.43 -0.62 -28.55
C LEU A 7 -34.15 0.03 -29.10
N THR A 8 -34.17 1.30 -29.47
CA THR A 8 -33.00 2.03 -30.04
C THR A 8 -32.47 3.16 -29.12
N ALA A 9 -32.73 3.07 -27.82
CA ALA A 9 -31.97 3.93 -26.89
C ALA A 9 -30.52 3.41 -26.81
N ALA A 10 -29.66 3.93 -27.70
CA ALA A 10 -28.21 3.74 -27.58
C ALA A 10 -27.75 4.15 -26.18
N PRO A 11 -26.93 3.36 -25.47
CA PRO A 11 -26.35 3.79 -24.21
C PRO A 11 -25.52 5.03 -24.44
N GLY A 12 -25.92 6.13 -23.79
CA GLY A 12 -25.28 7.42 -23.91
C GLY A 12 -23.81 7.42 -23.45
N PRO A 13 -23.02 8.48 -23.71
CA PRO A 13 -21.57 8.55 -23.54
C PRO A 13 -21.07 8.58 -22.08
N GLU A 14 -21.81 8.02 -21.14
CA GLU A 14 -21.48 8.00 -19.72
C GLU A 14 -20.41 6.96 -19.32
N THR A 15 -20.06 6.04 -20.21
CA THR A 15 -19.14 4.93 -19.91
C THR A 15 -17.67 5.39 -19.81
N GLY A 16 -17.25 6.38 -20.58
CA GLY A 16 -15.85 6.79 -20.65
C GLY A 16 -15.34 7.52 -19.39
N THR A 17 -16.15 8.36 -18.75
CA THR A 17 -15.77 9.11 -17.54
C THR A 17 -15.71 8.22 -16.30
N SER A 18 -16.60 7.24 -16.21
CA SER A 18 -16.64 6.24 -15.14
C SER A 18 -15.40 5.34 -15.20
N ASP A 19 -15.04 4.87 -16.39
CA ASP A 19 -13.87 4.01 -16.59
C ASP A 19 -12.56 4.75 -16.27
N ARG A 20 -12.41 5.98 -16.72
CA ARG A 20 -11.23 6.80 -16.40
C ARG A 20 -11.04 6.99 -14.90
N ARG A 21 -12.13 7.25 -14.16
CA ARG A 21 -12.06 7.38 -12.70
C ARG A 21 -11.64 6.09 -11.99
N ARG A 22 -12.11 4.93 -12.45
CA ARG A 22 -11.72 3.62 -11.91
C ARG A 22 -10.24 3.35 -12.12
N TRP A 23 -9.71 3.61 -13.32
CA TRP A 23 -8.29 3.45 -13.61
C TRP A 23 -7.41 4.43 -12.84
N MET A 24 -7.83 5.69 -12.69
CA MET A 24 -7.11 6.63 -11.82
C MET A 24 -7.08 6.18 -10.36
N ALA A 25 -8.19 5.67 -9.84
CA ALA A 25 -8.22 5.11 -8.49
C ALA A 25 -7.28 3.91 -8.35
N LEU A 26 -7.21 3.02 -9.35
CA LEU A 26 -6.26 1.91 -9.38
C LEU A 26 -4.81 2.41 -9.31
N TYR A 27 -4.44 3.44 -10.06
CA TYR A 27 -3.09 4.01 -9.98
C TYR A 27 -2.76 4.55 -8.59
N VAL A 28 -3.71 5.20 -7.92
CA VAL A 28 -3.51 5.66 -6.53
C VAL A 28 -3.28 4.48 -5.58
N LEU A 29 -4.03 3.38 -5.73
CA LEU A 29 -3.83 2.17 -4.94
C LEU A 29 -2.46 1.53 -5.23
N CYS A 30 -2.05 1.49 -6.49
CA CYS A 30 -0.73 1.01 -6.89
C CYS A 30 0.40 1.87 -6.32
N CYS A 31 0.26 3.20 -6.31
CA CYS A 31 1.23 4.10 -5.69
C CYS A 31 1.35 3.86 -4.18
N GLY A 32 0.22 3.66 -3.48
CA GLY A 32 0.24 3.31 -2.06
C GLY A 32 0.94 1.98 -1.80
N MET A 33 0.68 0.96 -2.61
CA MET A 33 1.36 -0.33 -2.50
C MET A 33 2.85 -0.22 -2.82
N LEU A 34 3.21 0.51 -3.88
CA LEU A 34 4.59 0.75 -4.25
C LEU A 34 5.39 1.40 -3.11
N MET A 35 4.81 2.40 -2.45
CA MET A 35 5.43 3.08 -1.30
C MET A 35 5.72 2.10 -0.17
N ILE A 36 4.77 1.21 0.17
CA ILE A 36 4.93 0.20 1.22
C ILE A 36 6.03 -0.81 0.86
N VAL A 37 6.06 -1.26 -0.39
CA VAL A 37 7.06 -2.23 -0.87
C VAL A 37 8.45 -1.62 -0.93
N LEU A 38 8.57 -0.37 -1.42
CA LEU A 38 9.85 0.35 -1.46
C LEU A 38 10.41 0.55 -0.05
N ASP A 39 9.58 0.98 0.90
CA ASP A 39 10.01 1.15 2.29
C ASP A 39 10.58 -0.16 2.87
N ALA A 40 9.86 -1.27 2.71
CA ALA A 40 10.30 -2.56 3.23
C ALA A 40 11.64 -3.01 2.61
N THR A 41 11.85 -2.75 1.33
CA THR A 41 13.10 -3.14 0.64
C THR A 41 14.25 -2.21 0.97
N ILE A 42 14.05 -0.90 0.96
CA ILE A 42 15.07 0.11 1.25
C ILE A 42 15.59 -0.04 2.69
N VAL A 43 14.70 -0.23 3.67
CA VAL A 43 15.11 -0.39 5.07
C VAL A 43 15.99 -1.63 5.25
N ASN A 44 15.67 -2.76 4.60
CA ASN A 44 16.51 -3.95 4.69
C ASN A 44 17.95 -3.71 4.16
N VAL A 45 18.09 -2.93 3.11
CA VAL A 45 19.41 -2.57 2.56
C VAL A 45 20.13 -1.54 3.45
N ALA A 46 19.40 -0.61 4.08
CA ALA A 46 19.95 0.43 4.95
C ALA A 46 20.33 -0.07 6.36
N LEU A 47 19.98 -1.31 6.75
CA LEU A 47 20.27 -1.84 8.08
C LEU A 47 21.74 -1.69 8.53
N PRO A 48 22.77 -1.94 7.69
CA PRO A 48 24.16 -1.75 8.09
C PRO A 48 24.49 -0.29 8.45
N SER A 49 23.99 0.67 7.67
CA SER A 49 24.19 2.10 7.93
C SER A 49 23.49 2.51 9.22
N ILE A 50 22.22 2.10 9.42
CA ILE A 50 21.45 2.34 10.64
C ILE A 50 22.15 1.80 11.88
N LYS A 51 22.77 0.62 11.76
CA LYS A 51 23.53 0.00 12.85
C LYS A 51 24.69 0.88 13.28
N ASN A 52 25.45 1.40 12.33
CA ASN A 52 26.64 2.21 12.61
C ASN A 52 26.24 3.60 13.16
N ASP A 53 25.24 4.24 12.58
CA ASP A 53 24.83 5.60 12.93
C ASP A 53 24.19 5.69 14.32
N LEU A 54 23.35 4.71 14.68
CA LEU A 54 22.60 4.69 15.95
C LEU A 54 23.20 3.73 16.99
N GLY A 55 24.33 3.08 16.68
CA GLY A 55 25.05 2.20 17.61
C GLY A 55 24.25 0.95 18.00
N PHE A 56 23.48 0.38 17.08
CA PHE A 56 22.69 -0.82 17.35
C PHE A 56 23.56 -2.06 17.61
N SER A 57 23.21 -2.81 18.67
CA SER A 57 23.66 -4.20 18.78
C SER A 57 22.96 -5.07 17.72
N GLN A 58 23.56 -6.22 17.39
CA GLN A 58 22.98 -7.15 16.39
C GLN A 58 21.59 -7.62 16.76
N SER A 59 21.33 -7.85 18.05
CA SER A 59 20.02 -8.25 18.57
C SER A 59 18.97 -7.13 18.48
N ASN A 60 19.36 -5.89 18.79
CA ASN A 60 18.43 -4.77 18.74
C ASN A 60 18.13 -4.31 17.31
N LEU A 61 19.08 -4.48 16.38
CA LEU A 61 18.88 -4.16 14.95
C LEU A 61 17.72 -4.98 14.34
N ALA A 62 17.59 -6.25 14.75
CA ALA A 62 16.48 -7.10 14.30
C ALA A 62 15.11 -6.54 14.67
N TRP A 63 15.00 -5.77 15.75
CA TRP A 63 13.74 -5.14 16.16
C TRP A 63 13.26 -4.05 15.21
N VAL A 64 14.15 -3.41 14.44
CA VAL A 64 13.78 -2.42 13.40
C VAL A 64 12.88 -3.07 12.34
N VAL A 65 13.16 -4.31 11.97
CA VAL A 65 12.34 -5.08 11.01
C VAL A 65 11.18 -5.77 11.72
N ASN A 66 11.43 -6.44 12.85
CA ASN A 66 10.42 -7.22 13.55
C ASN A 66 9.26 -6.37 14.08
N ALA A 67 9.52 -5.17 14.60
CA ALA A 67 8.46 -4.27 15.07
C ALA A 67 7.46 -3.94 13.95
N TYR A 68 7.96 -3.67 12.74
CA TYR A 68 7.13 -3.46 11.57
C TYR A 68 6.34 -4.72 11.19
N LEU A 69 7.01 -5.88 11.10
CA LEU A 69 6.38 -7.13 10.68
C LEU A 69 5.32 -7.62 11.66
N ILE A 70 5.54 -7.48 12.97
CA ILE A 70 4.58 -7.84 14.01
C ILE A 70 3.33 -6.96 13.90
N ALA A 71 3.50 -5.65 13.78
CA ALA A 71 2.38 -4.72 13.64
C ALA A 71 1.64 -4.95 12.32
N PHE A 72 2.36 -5.08 11.21
CA PHE A 72 1.80 -5.32 9.89
C PHE A 72 1.04 -6.64 9.82
N GLY A 73 1.70 -7.76 10.15
CA GLY A 73 1.09 -9.09 10.04
C GLY A 73 -0.01 -9.32 11.08
N GLY A 74 0.21 -8.88 12.32
CA GLY A 74 -0.75 -9.04 13.41
C GLY A 74 -2.05 -8.26 13.20
N LEU A 75 -1.98 -7.09 12.55
CA LEU A 75 -3.15 -6.25 12.33
C LEU A 75 -3.80 -6.41 10.96
N LEU A 76 -3.19 -7.13 10.02
CA LEU A 76 -3.67 -7.23 8.64
C LEU A 76 -5.12 -7.72 8.54
N LEU A 77 -5.48 -8.77 9.27
CA LEU A 77 -6.83 -9.33 9.28
C LEU A 77 -7.84 -8.38 9.95
N LEU A 78 -7.44 -7.77 11.08
CA LEU A 78 -8.26 -6.80 11.78
C LEU A 78 -8.50 -5.56 10.91
N ALA A 79 -7.47 -5.07 10.23
CA ALA A 79 -7.54 -3.93 9.32
C ALA A 79 -8.52 -4.18 8.17
N GLY A 80 -8.54 -5.39 7.60
CA GLY A 80 -9.52 -5.79 6.60
C GLY A 80 -10.95 -5.71 7.14
N ARG A 81 -11.19 -6.23 8.34
CA ARG A 81 -12.51 -6.20 8.99
C ARG A 81 -12.97 -4.77 9.31
N ILE A 82 -12.06 -3.95 9.82
CA ILE A 82 -12.34 -2.53 10.07
C ILE A 82 -12.67 -1.80 8.76
N GLY A 83 -11.96 -2.12 7.68
CA GLY A 83 -12.22 -1.59 6.34
C GLY A 83 -13.63 -1.91 5.82
N ASP A 84 -14.15 -3.10 6.12
CA ASP A 84 -15.51 -3.49 5.75
C ASP A 84 -16.58 -2.73 6.58
N LEU A 85 -16.30 -2.40 7.85
CA LEU A 85 -17.22 -1.72 8.76
C LEU A 85 -17.25 -0.20 8.56
N ILE A 86 -16.08 0.43 8.47
CA ILE A 86 -15.94 1.90 8.45
C ILE A 86 -15.89 2.45 7.01
N GLY A 87 -15.55 1.58 6.05
CA GLY A 87 -15.39 1.92 4.65
C GLY A 87 -13.93 1.86 4.19
N ARG A 88 -13.68 1.03 3.18
CA ARG A 88 -12.33 0.71 2.67
C ARG A 88 -11.54 1.94 2.24
N ARG A 89 -12.19 2.92 1.58
CA ARG A 89 -11.53 4.16 1.16
C ARG A 89 -11.00 4.97 2.34
N ARG A 90 -11.78 5.07 3.42
CA ARG A 90 -11.36 5.81 4.63
C ARG A 90 -10.17 5.12 5.29
N ILE A 91 -10.24 3.80 5.45
CA ILE A 91 -9.17 3.01 6.06
C ILE A 91 -7.89 3.07 5.22
N PHE A 92 -7.99 3.02 3.90
CA PHE A 92 -6.84 3.22 3.01
C PHE A 92 -6.16 4.57 3.24
N LEU A 93 -6.93 5.67 3.26
CA LEU A 93 -6.39 7.02 3.45
C LEU A 93 -5.78 7.22 4.85
N ILE A 94 -6.43 6.68 5.89
CA ILE A 94 -5.89 6.70 7.26
C ILE A 94 -4.59 5.89 7.31
N GLY A 95 -4.58 4.69 6.76
CA GLY A 95 -3.39 3.83 6.69
C GLY A 95 -2.23 4.53 5.97
N LEU A 96 -2.50 5.17 4.84
CA LEU A 96 -1.51 5.92 4.08
C LEU A 96 -0.96 7.13 4.86
N ALA A 97 -1.82 7.88 5.55
CA ALA A 97 -1.42 9.01 6.38
C ALA A 97 -0.57 8.57 7.57
N VAL A 98 -0.97 7.51 8.27
CA VAL A 98 -0.21 6.92 9.39
C VAL A 98 1.13 6.40 8.90
N PHE A 99 1.16 5.67 7.78
CA PHE A 99 2.38 5.16 7.19
C PHE A 99 3.36 6.27 6.82
N THR A 100 2.88 7.31 6.12
CA THR A 100 3.71 8.45 5.71
C THR A 100 4.22 9.23 6.91
N GLY A 101 3.38 9.51 7.90
CA GLY A 101 3.76 10.19 9.13
C GLY A 101 4.82 9.40 9.91
N ALA A 102 4.65 8.08 10.02
CA ALA A 102 5.63 7.21 10.66
C ALA A 102 6.95 7.12 9.87
N SER A 103 6.90 7.13 8.53
CA SER A 103 8.10 7.21 7.68
C SER A 103 8.90 8.48 7.94
N LEU A 104 8.23 9.63 8.09
CA LEU A 104 8.90 10.88 8.47
C LEU A 104 9.52 10.79 9.87
N LEU A 105 8.83 10.16 10.83
CA LEU A 105 9.40 9.90 12.16
C LEU A 105 10.62 8.99 12.10
N CYS A 106 10.63 7.97 11.25
CA CYS A 106 11.81 7.14 11.01
C CYS A 106 12.99 7.97 10.48
N ALA A 107 12.73 8.89 9.54
CA ALA A 107 13.77 9.72 8.92
C ALA A 107 14.43 10.70 9.91
N VAL A 108 13.71 11.17 10.91
CA VAL A 108 14.24 12.10 11.93
C VAL A 108 14.60 11.41 13.25
N SER A 109 14.59 10.07 13.30
CA SER A 109 14.86 9.33 14.53
C SER A 109 16.33 9.43 14.93
N GLN A 110 16.56 9.85 16.18
CA GLN A 110 17.89 10.03 16.78
C GLN A 110 18.20 8.98 17.85
N SER A 111 17.32 8.03 18.08
CA SER A 111 17.52 6.96 19.06
C SER A 111 16.94 5.64 18.57
N GLN A 112 17.51 4.52 19.05
CA GLN A 112 17.05 3.18 18.74
C GLN A 112 15.56 2.97 19.07
N GLY A 113 15.13 3.40 20.26
CA GLY A 113 13.73 3.27 20.70
C GLY A 113 12.76 4.06 19.84
N MET A 114 13.13 5.27 19.43
CA MET A 114 12.33 6.11 18.54
C MET A 114 12.16 5.44 17.16
N LEU A 115 13.24 4.92 16.60
CA LEU A 115 13.19 4.22 15.31
C LEU A 115 12.31 2.97 15.38
N ILE A 116 12.50 2.11 16.41
CA ILE A 116 11.69 0.89 16.57
C ILE A 116 10.21 1.24 16.77
N GLY A 117 9.90 2.25 17.59
CA GLY A 117 8.52 2.71 17.80
C GLY A 117 7.89 3.27 16.53
N ALA A 118 8.62 4.08 15.76
CA ALA A 118 8.16 4.60 14.47
C ALA A 118 7.92 3.46 13.45
N ARG A 119 8.80 2.45 13.41
CA ARG A 119 8.61 1.25 12.57
C ARG A 119 7.36 0.45 12.96
N PHE A 120 7.05 0.33 14.25
CA PHE A 120 5.82 -0.30 14.71
C PHE A 120 4.59 0.45 14.20
N VAL A 121 4.53 1.78 14.39
CA VAL A 121 3.42 2.63 13.90
C VAL A 121 3.31 2.56 12.38
N GLN A 122 4.43 2.53 11.68
CA GLN A 122 4.47 2.38 10.23
C GLN A 122 3.90 1.03 9.77
N GLY A 123 4.17 -0.06 10.50
CA GLY A 123 3.56 -1.37 10.27
C GLY A 123 2.04 -1.35 10.43
N VAL A 124 1.51 -0.62 11.43
CA VAL A 124 0.07 -0.40 11.60
C VAL A 124 -0.52 0.30 10.36
N GLY A 125 0.10 1.41 9.92
CA GLY A 125 -0.34 2.15 8.73
C GLY A 125 -0.32 1.29 7.47
N GLY A 126 0.75 0.52 7.28
CA GLY A 126 0.90 -0.41 6.17
C GLY A 126 -0.17 -1.51 6.16
N ALA A 127 -0.49 -2.10 7.32
CA ALA A 127 -1.56 -3.09 7.45
C ALA A 127 -2.93 -2.51 7.08
N LEU A 128 -3.27 -1.31 7.59
CA LEU A 128 -4.53 -0.64 7.27
C LEU A 128 -4.67 -0.36 5.77
N ALA A 129 -3.63 0.14 5.12
CA ALA A 129 -3.66 0.44 3.70
C ALA A 129 -3.73 -0.84 2.86
N SER A 130 -2.86 -1.82 3.09
CA SER A 130 -2.74 -3.05 2.29
C SER A 130 -3.97 -3.93 2.36
N ALA A 131 -4.58 -4.09 3.55
CA ALA A 131 -5.70 -4.98 3.78
C ALA A 131 -6.93 -4.67 2.91
N VAL A 132 -7.12 -3.42 2.53
CA VAL A 132 -8.32 -2.97 1.80
C VAL A 132 -8.12 -2.84 0.29
N ILE A 133 -6.86 -2.83 -0.20
CA ILE A 133 -6.55 -2.58 -1.62
C ILE A 133 -7.22 -3.61 -2.53
N LEU A 134 -7.01 -4.90 -2.31
CA LEU A 134 -7.58 -5.95 -3.15
C LEU A 134 -9.11 -5.93 -3.15
N GLY A 135 -9.70 -5.69 -1.98
CA GLY A 135 -11.16 -5.54 -1.86
C GLY A 135 -11.70 -4.35 -2.65
N MET A 136 -10.99 -3.22 -2.68
CA MET A 136 -11.36 -2.06 -3.49
C MET A 136 -11.23 -2.36 -4.99
N ILE A 137 -10.17 -3.03 -5.43
CA ILE A 137 -9.99 -3.42 -6.84
C ILE A 137 -11.16 -4.30 -7.30
N VAL A 138 -11.53 -5.31 -6.51
CA VAL A 138 -12.64 -6.22 -6.83
C VAL A 138 -13.97 -5.48 -6.95
N MET A 139 -14.22 -4.49 -6.08
CA MET A 139 -15.45 -3.68 -6.13
C MET A 139 -15.46 -2.70 -7.31
N MET A 140 -14.32 -2.12 -7.67
CA MET A 140 -14.22 -1.17 -8.78
C MET A 140 -14.34 -1.85 -10.15
N PHE A 141 -13.91 -3.10 -10.26
CA PHE A 141 -13.91 -3.86 -11.52
C PHE A 141 -14.79 -5.11 -11.41
N PRO A 142 -16.14 -4.98 -11.54
CA PRO A 142 -17.06 -6.11 -11.43
C PRO A 142 -16.89 -7.11 -12.57
N GLU A 143 -16.48 -6.66 -13.75
CA GLU A 143 -16.27 -7.51 -14.92
C GLU A 143 -15.00 -8.37 -14.75
N PRO A 144 -15.07 -9.70 -14.91
CA PRO A 144 -13.96 -10.61 -14.65
C PRO A 144 -12.70 -10.28 -15.45
N ARG A 145 -12.85 -9.90 -16.74
CA ARG A 145 -11.74 -9.56 -17.63
C ARG A 145 -11.02 -8.28 -17.20
N GLN A 146 -11.76 -7.23 -16.87
CA GLN A 146 -11.19 -5.97 -16.38
C GLN A 146 -10.56 -6.14 -14.99
N ARG A 147 -11.19 -6.94 -14.12
CA ARG A 147 -10.64 -7.29 -12.80
C ARG A 147 -9.31 -8.01 -12.91
N ALA A 148 -9.21 -9.02 -13.78
CA ALA A 148 -7.95 -9.74 -14.01
C ALA A 148 -6.84 -8.80 -14.47
N LYS A 149 -7.14 -7.85 -15.39
CA LYS A 149 -6.21 -6.82 -15.84
C LYS A 149 -5.78 -5.89 -14.70
N ALA A 150 -6.72 -5.43 -13.87
CA ALA A 150 -6.43 -4.54 -12.73
C ALA A 150 -5.56 -5.22 -11.67
N ILE A 151 -5.84 -6.49 -11.35
CA ILE A 151 -5.01 -7.29 -10.43
C ILE A 151 -3.63 -7.55 -11.04
N GLY A 152 -3.54 -7.81 -12.35
CA GLY A 152 -2.27 -7.95 -13.05
C GLY A 152 -1.38 -6.71 -12.96
N VAL A 153 -1.96 -5.52 -13.17
CA VAL A 153 -1.25 -4.24 -12.99
C VAL A 153 -0.78 -4.05 -11.55
N TYR A 154 -1.64 -4.32 -10.56
CA TYR A 154 -1.30 -4.25 -9.15
C TYR A 154 -0.14 -5.19 -8.78
N SER A 155 -0.20 -6.45 -9.21
CA SER A 155 0.85 -7.44 -8.95
C SER A 155 2.17 -7.09 -9.63
N PHE A 156 2.11 -6.57 -10.85
CA PHE A 156 3.27 -6.09 -11.57
C PHE A 156 3.96 -4.94 -10.82
N VAL A 157 3.20 -3.95 -10.36
CA VAL A 157 3.73 -2.81 -9.59
C VAL A 157 4.37 -3.28 -8.28
N ALA A 158 3.73 -4.21 -7.57
CA ALA A 158 4.27 -4.77 -6.33
C ALA A 158 5.62 -5.48 -6.58
N SER A 159 5.71 -6.31 -7.63
CA SER A 159 6.94 -7.04 -7.97
C SER A 159 8.04 -6.12 -8.49
N ALA A 160 7.68 -5.17 -9.37
CA ALA A 160 8.62 -4.17 -9.89
C ALA A 160 9.16 -3.27 -8.77
N GLY A 161 8.27 -2.87 -7.83
CA GLY A 161 8.64 -2.09 -6.66
C GLY A 161 9.68 -2.78 -5.78
N ALA A 162 9.54 -4.08 -5.54
CA ALA A 162 10.53 -4.86 -4.79
C ALA A 162 11.91 -4.85 -5.47
N THR A 163 11.94 -5.08 -6.80
CA THR A 163 13.18 -5.05 -7.57
C THR A 163 13.83 -3.67 -7.58
N ILE A 164 13.04 -2.63 -7.84
CA ILE A 164 13.52 -1.23 -7.85
C ILE A 164 14.02 -0.84 -6.46
N GLY A 165 13.32 -1.22 -5.40
CA GLY A 165 13.71 -0.91 -4.02
C GLY A 165 15.05 -1.54 -3.64
N LEU A 166 15.32 -2.78 -4.05
CA LEU A 166 16.61 -3.43 -3.83
C LEU A 166 17.75 -2.75 -4.61
N LEU A 167 17.50 -2.39 -5.88
CA LEU A 167 18.51 -1.71 -6.71
C LEU A 167 18.83 -0.31 -6.19
N LEU A 168 17.79 0.49 -5.87
CA LEU A 168 17.98 1.83 -5.32
C LEU A 168 18.61 1.78 -3.92
N GLY A 169 18.17 0.87 -3.07
CA GLY A 169 18.77 0.65 -1.76
C GLY A 169 20.25 0.32 -1.86
N GLY A 170 20.63 -0.62 -2.73
CA GLY A 170 22.02 -1.00 -2.95
C GLY A 170 22.88 0.10 -3.59
N ALA A 171 22.29 1.04 -4.34
CA ALA A 171 23.02 2.18 -4.93
C ALA A 171 23.20 3.35 -3.95
N LEU A 172 22.40 3.42 -2.89
CA LEU A 172 22.42 4.51 -1.90
C LEU A 172 23.21 4.16 -0.63
N THR A 173 23.59 2.91 -0.46
CA THR A 173 24.43 2.41 0.66
C THR A 173 25.79 1.96 0.20
#